data_bbecac1874e64565b1aef55dda863e4e
#
_entry.id   bbecac1874e64565b1aef55dda863e4e
#
_cell.length_a   1.000
_cell.length_b   1.000
_cell.length_c   1.000
_cell.angle_alpha   90.00
_cell.angle_beta   90.00
_cell.angle_gamma   90.00
#
_symmetry.space_group_name_H-M   'P 1'
#
loop_
_entity.id
_entity.type
_entity.pdbx_description
1 polymer ?
#
loop_
_entity_poly.entity_id
_entity_poly.type
_entity_poly.pdbx_seq_one_letter_code
_entity_poly.pdbx_strand_id
1 'polypeptide(L)'
;MTTTATKGPGAQPGPGGNVPGKDLTGEDLPGGQLPPGGAVTAEGAGLPEASAPAGLAHSNATRAFWLLVLVAVLALALMLSLAVGSKTIPFGTVLDGLFSPDGSDDHIIVRDMRAPRTVLGLLVGIALGLSGAMIQALTRNPLADPGILGVNAGAGFAVVVGVAVFGVVSIQQYIWFAFLGAVVTTVVVYVIGSMGRGGTTPVRLTLAGIAIGAVLGGVSSGITLLNPRVFDAMRFWGAGTLSNRTWEMVGTVTPFIVAGTLVALLVARPLNAVALGDDLASSLGANLTRTRVWVVVGVTLLCGAATAAAGPIGFVGLMVPHVARWFVGPDQRWIMPYTLVMAPTLLLVSDVLGRVVLRPGELQVGIVTAFVGAPVLIWLVRRRKVSGL
;
A
#
# COMPACT_ATOMS: atom_id res chain seq x y z
N MET A 1 16.52 -57.04 -20.97
CA MET A 1 15.19 -57.60 -20.69
C MET A 1 14.14 -56.71 -21.33
N THR A 2 13.64 -57.20 -22.39
CA THR A 2 12.59 -56.74 -23.31
C THR A 2 11.22 -56.76 -22.65
N THR A 3 10.39 -55.71 -22.84
CA THR A 3 8.91 -55.82 -22.90
C THR A 3 8.33 -54.56 -23.50
N THR A 4 8.04 -54.57 -24.72
CA THR A 4 6.78 -54.61 -25.52
C THR A 4 5.79 -53.45 -25.29
N ALA A 5 5.69 -52.63 -26.33
CA ALA A 5 4.67 -51.65 -26.59
C ALA A 5 3.34 -52.31 -26.95
N THR A 6 2.22 -51.84 -26.40
CA THR A 6 0.87 -52.12 -26.90
C THR A 6 0.25 -50.85 -27.50
N LYS A 7 -0.02 -50.98 -28.78
CA LYS A 7 -0.69 -50.05 -29.70
C LYS A 7 -2.22 -50.25 -29.56
N GLY A 8 -2.99 -49.26 -29.22
CA GLY A 8 -4.47 -49.25 -29.26
C GLY A 8 -4.98 -48.43 -30.46
N PRO A 9 -6.15 -48.73 -31.00
CA PRO A 9 -6.52 -48.46 -32.39
C PRO A 9 -7.05 -47.04 -32.65
N GLY A 10 -6.80 -46.59 -33.89
CA GLY A 10 -7.16 -45.27 -34.41
C GLY A 10 -8.68 -45.07 -34.58
N ALA A 11 -9.10 -43.83 -34.35
CA ALA A 11 -10.41 -43.35 -34.78
C ALA A 11 -10.25 -42.53 -36.06
N GLN A 12 -10.99 -42.90 -37.08
CA GLN A 12 -11.09 -42.25 -38.39
C GLN A 12 -11.90 -40.95 -38.29
N PRO A 13 -11.62 -39.92 -39.11
CA PRO A 13 -12.46 -38.73 -39.20
C PRO A 13 -13.68 -38.98 -40.06
N GLY A 14 -14.87 -38.62 -39.57
CA GLY A 14 -16.14 -38.67 -40.30
C GLY A 14 -16.28 -37.51 -41.30
N PRO A 15 -17.12 -37.68 -42.34
CA PRO A 15 -17.17 -36.78 -43.48
C PRO A 15 -17.90 -35.46 -43.23
N GLY A 16 -17.44 -34.43 -43.91
CA GLY A 16 -17.95 -33.06 -43.84
C GLY A 16 -19.43 -32.96 -44.27
N GLY A 17 -20.22 -32.32 -43.42
CA GLY A 17 -21.54 -31.85 -43.74
C GLY A 17 -21.50 -30.44 -44.31
N ASN A 18 -21.79 -30.30 -45.56
CA ASN A 18 -21.98 -29.06 -46.30
C ASN A 18 -23.27 -28.38 -45.82
N VAL A 19 -23.19 -27.19 -45.24
CA VAL A 19 -24.37 -26.35 -44.94
C VAL A 19 -24.54 -25.38 -46.10
N PRO A 20 -25.67 -25.38 -46.82
CA PRO A 20 -25.90 -24.46 -47.93
C PRO A 20 -26.12 -23.04 -47.39
N GLY A 21 -25.38 -22.10 -47.96
CA GLY A 21 -25.62 -20.68 -47.79
C GLY A 21 -27.02 -20.31 -48.27
N LYS A 22 -27.78 -19.64 -47.41
CA LYS A 22 -29.07 -19.05 -47.75
C LYS A 22 -28.85 -17.57 -47.95
N ASP A 23 -28.80 -17.15 -49.22
CA ASP A 23 -28.91 -15.76 -49.63
C ASP A 23 -30.25 -15.21 -49.17
N LEU A 24 -30.22 -14.27 -48.22
CA LEU A 24 -31.39 -13.46 -47.86
C LEU A 24 -31.39 -12.20 -48.73
N THR A 25 -31.90 -12.30 -49.92
CA THR A 25 -32.41 -11.15 -50.67
C THR A 25 -33.72 -10.71 -50.02
N GLY A 26 -33.80 -9.41 -49.72
CA GLY A 26 -34.96 -8.78 -49.08
C GLY A 26 -36.19 -8.87 -49.97
N GLU A 27 -37.24 -9.46 -49.41
CA GLU A 27 -38.67 -9.34 -49.73
C GLU A 27 -39.37 -10.41 -48.90
N ASP A 28 -39.99 -9.97 -47.83
CA ASP A 28 -41.16 -10.60 -47.16
C ASP A 28 -41.20 -10.15 -45.69
N LEU A 29 -41.60 -8.88 -45.47
CA LEU A 29 -42.16 -8.47 -44.19
C LEU A 29 -43.67 -8.33 -44.37
N PRO A 30 -44.50 -9.12 -43.67
CA PRO A 30 -45.93 -8.89 -43.65
C PRO A 30 -46.25 -7.62 -42.91
N GLY A 31 -47.00 -6.72 -43.57
CA GLY A 31 -47.47 -5.46 -43.01
C GLY A 31 -48.38 -5.68 -41.78
N GLY A 32 -47.77 -5.50 -40.62
CA GLY A 32 -48.49 -5.36 -39.36
C GLY A 32 -48.79 -3.89 -39.09
N GLN A 33 -50.10 -3.51 -39.21
CA GLN A 33 -50.58 -2.17 -38.87
C GLN A 33 -50.31 -1.87 -37.41
N LEU A 34 -49.61 -0.75 -37.14
CA LEU A 34 -49.49 -0.15 -35.80
C LEU A 34 -50.84 0.37 -35.35
N PRO A 35 -51.31 0.07 -34.14
CA PRO A 35 -52.54 0.67 -33.61
C PRO A 35 -52.34 2.17 -33.36
N PRO A 36 -53.37 3.02 -33.64
CA PRO A 36 -53.24 4.45 -33.47
C PRO A 36 -53.29 4.83 -31.97
N GLY A 37 -52.28 5.64 -31.56
CA GLY A 37 -52.43 6.60 -30.50
C GLY A 37 -52.72 6.08 -29.11
N GLY A 38 -51.72 5.47 -28.47
CA GLY A 38 -51.64 5.41 -27.02
C GLY A 38 -50.53 6.37 -26.59
N ALA A 39 -50.86 7.50 -25.99
CA ALA A 39 -49.93 8.33 -25.28
C ALA A 39 -49.31 7.49 -24.16
N VAL A 40 -48.06 7.05 -24.32
CA VAL A 40 -47.28 6.46 -23.24
C VAL A 40 -46.97 7.62 -22.30
N THR A 41 -47.80 7.80 -21.29
CA THR A 41 -47.48 8.58 -20.14
C THR A 41 -46.21 7.95 -19.55
N ALA A 42 -45.13 8.73 -19.54
CA ALA A 42 -43.90 8.38 -18.87
C ALA A 42 -44.13 8.41 -17.33
N GLU A 43 -44.93 7.47 -16.85
CA GLU A 43 -45.09 7.20 -15.43
C GLU A 43 -43.99 6.21 -15.00
N GLY A 44 -42.95 6.77 -14.39
CA GLY A 44 -42.29 6.16 -13.24
C GLY A 44 -41.70 4.77 -13.41
N ALA A 45 -40.87 4.50 -14.42
CA ALA A 45 -39.79 3.54 -14.21
C ALA A 45 -38.69 4.27 -13.43
N GLY A 46 -38.89 4.43 -12.13
CA GLY A 46 -37.79 4.75 -11.22
C GLY A 46 -36.70 3.70 -11.40
N LEU A 47 -35.67 4.04 -12.17
CA LEU A 47 -34.42 3.27 -12.12
C LEU A 47 -34.07 3.18 -10.64
N PRO A 48 -33.82 1.96 -10.09
CA PRO A 48 -33.33 1.88 -8.72
C PRO A 48 -32.09 2.75 -8.65
N GLU A 49 -32.18 3.84 -7.89
CA GLU A 49 -31.00 4.60 -7.51
C GLU A 49 -30.02 3.57 -6.95
N ALA A 50 -28.98 3.31 -7.71
CA ALA A 50 -27.85 2.54 -7.22
C ALA A 50 -27.27 3.36 -6.07
N SER A 51 -27.78 3.12 -4.87
CA SER A 51 -27.26 3.72 -3.65
C SER A 51 -25.79 3.33 -3.58
N ALA A 52 -24.92 4.30 -3.87
CA ALA A 52 -23.49 4.15 -3.66
C ALA A 52 -23.31 3.61 -2.22
N PRO A 53 -22.42 2.63 -1.99
CA PRO A 53 -22.23 2.04 -0.67
C PRO A 53 -21.83 3.15 0.30
N ALA A 54 -22.78 3.56 1.11
CA ALA A 54 -22.57 4.58 2.11
C ALA A 54 -21.65 3.98 3.19
N GLY A 55 -20.51 4.64 3.45
CA GLY A 55 -19.69 4.30 4.60
C GLY A 55 -20.48 4.43 5.91
N LEU A 56 -20.00 3.88 7.02
CA LEU A 56 -20.65 3.95 8.32
C LEU A 56 -20.98 5.40 8.77
N ALA A 57 -20.19 6.37 8.32
CA ALA A 57 -20.41 7.79 8.58
C ALA A 57 -21.09 8.47 7.38
N HIS A 58 -22.39 8.75 7.51
CA HIS A 58 -23.21 9.27 6.43
C HIS A 58 -23.11 10.79 6.24
N SER A 59 -22.67 11.54 7.25
CA SER A 59 -22.53 13.00 7.17
C SER A 59 -21.10 13.47 7.36
N ASN A 60 -20.75 14.64 6.85
CA ASN A 60 -19.43 15.23 7.06
C ASN A 60 -19.16 15.52 8.54
N ALA A 61 -20.19 15.88 9.31
CA ALA A 61 -20.07 16.08 10.75
C ALA A 61 -19.72 14.79 11.48
N THR A 62 -20.37 13.67 11.14
CA THR A 62 -20.06 12.35 11.70
C THR A 62 -18.65 11.90 11.33
N ARG A 63 -18.22 12.14 10.08
CA ARG A 63 -16.85 11.86 9.65
C ARG A 63 -15.83 12.68 10.44
N ALA A 64 -16.06 13.98 10.60
CA ALA A 64 -15.17 14.84 11.39
C ALA A 64 -15.11 14.41 12.85
N PHE A 65 -16.23 14.05 13.48
CA PHE A 65 -16.28 13.55 14.85
C PHE A 65 -15.43 12.28 15.02
N TRP A 66 -15.61 11.28 14.15
CA TRP A 66 -14.81 10.05 14.23
C TRP A 66 -13.33 10.28 13.94
N LEU A 67 -12.99 11.24 13.06
CA LEU A 67 -11.61 11.63 12.84
C LEU A 67 -10.98 12.21 14.13
N LEU A 68 -11.71 13.05 14.87
CA LEU A 68 -11.24 13.57 16.16
C LEU A 68 -11.04 12.46 17.19
N VAL A 69 -11.94 11.47 17.24
CA VAL A 69 -11.77 10.29 18.10
C VAL A 69 -10.49 9.53 17.72
N LEU A 70 -10.24 9.31 16.42
CA LEU A 70 -9.03 8.65 15.95
C LEU A 70 -7.76 9.45 16.27
N VAL A 71 -7.81 10.78 16.19
CA VAL A 71 -6.68 11.66 16.61
C VAL A 71 -6.43 11.49 18.11
N ALA A 72 -7.47 11.40 18.94
CA ALA A 72 -7.30 11.14 20.38
C ALA A 72 -6.69 9.74 20.63
N VAL A 73 -7.09 8.73 19.86
CA VAL A 73 -6.48 7.38 19.93
C VAL A 73 -5.01 7.40 19.48
N LEU A 74 -4.67 8.16 18.44
CA LEU A 74 -3.27 8.36 18.03
C LEU A 74 -2.47 9.06 19.13
N ALA A 75 -3.01 10.10 19.75
CA ALA A 75 -2.35 10.78 20.87
C ALA A 75 -2.08 9.80 22.03
N LEU A 76 -3.05 8.94 22.35
CA LEU A 76 -2.85 7.88 23.34
C LEU A 76 -1.77 6.88 22.92
N ALA A 77 -1.74 6.45 21.65
CA ALA A 77 -0.71 5.55 21.13
C ALA A 77 0.69 6.17 21.19
N LEU A 78 0.83 7.48 20.90
CA LEU A 78 2.07 8.24 21.05
C LEU A 78 2.53 8.23 22.52
N MET A 79 1.63 8.50 23.44
CA MET A 79 1.93 8.50 24.89
C MET A 79 2.34 7.10 25.37
N LEU A 80 1.62 6.06 24.96
CA LEU A 80 1.97 4.68 25.28
C LEU A 80 3.34 4.29 24.68
N SER A 81 3.65 4.74 23.48
CA SER A 81 4.95 4.49 22.85
C SER A 81 6.11 5.12 23.64
N LEU A 82 5.90 6.27 24.29
CA LEU A 82 6.89 6.91 25.12
C LEU A 82 6.99 6.27 26.52
N ALA A 83 5.85 5.86 27.12
CA ALA A 83 5.80 5.33 28.47
C ALA A 83 6.17 3.85 28.57
N VAL A 84 5.76 3.03 27.58
CA VAL A 84 5.86 1.57 27.62
C VAL A 84 7.04 1.06 26.78
N GLY A 85 7.84 0.17 27.38
CA GLY A 85 8.99 -0.49 26.73
C GLY A 85 9.48 -1.66 27.58
N SER A 86 10.75 -2.06 27.45
CA SER A 86 11.39 -3.03 28.34
C SER A 86 11.28 -2.61 29.81
N LYS A 87 11.47 -1.29 30.10
CA LYS A 87 11.16 -0.64 31.36
C LYS A 87 9.91 0.24 31.18
N THR A 88 8.96 0.16 32.11
CA THR A 88 7.80 1.08 32.13
C THR A 88 8.18 2.33 32.88
N ILE A 89 8.00 3.52 32.26
CA ILE A 89 8.31 4.83 32.84
C ILE A 89 6.97 5.50 33.18
N PRO A 90 6.79 6.02 34.39
CA PRO A 90 5.58 6.73 34.78
C PRO A 90 5.31 7.91 33.87
N PHE A 91 4.03 8.19 33.61
CA PHE A 91 3.61 9.23 32.68
C PHE A 91 4.12 10.64 33.05
N GLY A 92 4.15 10.99 34.36
CA GLY A 92 4.74 12.25 34.85
C GLY A 92 6.20 12.35 34.43
N THR A 93 7.01 11.32 34.68
CA THR A 93 8.42 11.27 34.31
C THR A 93 8.64 11.36 32.79
N VAL A 94 7.71 10.85 31.98
CA VAL A 94 7.77 11.03 30.52
C VAL A 94 7.61 12.50 30.14
N LEU A 95 6.64 13.21 30.74
CA LEU A 95 6.42 14.62 30.49
C LEU A 95 7.61 15.45 30.99
N ASP A 96 8.10 15.16 32.19
CA ASP A 96 9.28 15.84 32.75
C ASP A 96 10.51 15.64 31.86
N GLY A 97 10.74 14.42 31.36
CA GLY A 97 11.83 14.10 30.44
C GLY A 97 11.75 14.83 29.11
N LEU A 98 10.54 15.13 28.62
CA LEU A 98 10.37 15.89 27.37
C LEU A 98 10.53 17.40 27.55
N PHE A 99 9.97 17.98 28.64
CA PHE A 99 9.85 19.43 28.81
C PHE A 99 10.83 20.02 29.83
N SER A 100 11.30 19.25 30.80
CA SER A 100 12.16 19.71 31.90
C SER A 100 13.20 18.63 32.27
N PRO A 101 14.08 18.19 31.32
CA PRO A 101 15.03 17.13 31.57
C PRO A 101 16.04 17.46 32.65
N ASP A 102 16.18 16.54 33.63
CA ASP A 102 17.16 16.68 34.75
C ASP A 102 18.42 15.83 34.55
N GLY A 103 18.51 15.09 33.39
CA GLY A 103 19.64 14.22 33.08
C GLY A 103 19.57 12.82 33.73
N SER A 104 18.46 12.45 34.38
CA SER A 104 18.27 11.13 34.89
C SER A 104 18.17 10.08 33.76
N ASP A 105 18.50 8.80 34.07
CA ASP A 105 18.46 7.70 33.10
C ASP A 105 17.09 7.58 32.40
N ASP A 106 16.00 7.82 33.15
CA ASP A 106 14.66 7.75 32.58
C ASP A 106 14.40 8.87 31.58
N HIS A 107 14.90 10.09 31.83
CA HIS A 107 14.78 11.19 30.89
C HIS A 107 15.64 10.99 29.65
N ILE A 108 16.84 10.42 29.78
CA ILE A 108 17.70 10.03 28.65
C ILE A 108 16.99 8.95 27.79
N ILE A 109 16.43 7.91 28.42
CA ILE A 109 15.67 6.86 27.71
C ILE A 109 14.48 7.48 26.94
N VAL A 110 13.73 8.38 27.56
CA VAL A 110 12.57 9.00 26.90
C VAL A 110 13.03 9.86 25.72
N ARG A 111 14.00 10.73 25.90
CA ARG A 111 14.38 11.74 24.93
C ARG A 111 15.23 11.22 23.77
N ASP A 112 16.20 10.34 24.08
CA ASP A 112 17.22 9.94 23.13
C ASP A 112 16.93 8.58 22.48
N MET A 113 16.11 7.75 23.11
CA MET A 113 15.76 6.44 22.57
C MET A 113 14.29 6.32 22.13
N ARG A 114 13.33 6.75 22.99
CA ARG A 114 11.91 6.54 22.71
C ARG A 114 11.29 7.63 21.86
N ALA A 115 11.66 8.88 22.06
CA ALA A 115 11.10 10.00 21.29
C ALA A 115 11.45 9.90 19.80
N PRO A 116 12.72 9.69 19.37
CA PRO A 116 13.03 9.50 17.95
C PRO A 116 12.34 8.27 17.35
N ARG A 117 12.26 7.14 18.10
CA ARG A 117 11.53 5.93 17.70
C ARG A 117 10.04 6.22 17.47
N THR A 118 9.41 6.93 18.39
CA THR A 118 7.98 7.28 18.32
C THR A 118 7.68 8.22 17.17
N VAL A 119 8.49 9.26 17.00
CA VAL A 119 8.35 10.19 15.86
C VAL A 119 8.59 9.49 14.54
N LEU A 120 9.59 8.61 14.46
CA LEU A 120 9.81 7.82 13.26
C LEU A 120 8.64 6.88 12.97
N GLY A 121 8.09 6.22 14.01
CA GLY A 121 6.89 5.38 13.87
C GLY A 121 5.68 6.14 13.35
N LEU A 122 5.49 7.38 13.82
CA LEU A 122 4.47 8.30 13.28
C LEU A 122 4.70 8.57 11.80
N LEU A 123 5.90 8.99 11.40
CA LEU A 123 6.26 9.34 10.03
C LEU A 123 6.16 8.13 9.08
N VAL A 124 6.71 6.98 9.48
CA VAL A 124 6.66 5.74 8.69
C VAL A 124 5.24 5.24 8.53
N GLY A 125 4.42 5.31 9.60
CA GLY A 125 3.01 4.97 9.53
C GLY A 125 2.25 5.83 8.54
N ILE A 126 2.41 7.15 8.60
CA ILE A 126 1.85 8.11 7.64
C ILE A 126 2.27 7.73 6.21
N ALA A 127 3.57 7.51 6.01
CA ALA A 127 4.14 7.23 4.70
C ALA A 127 3.60 5.93 4.08
N LEU A 128 3.58 4.84 4.83
CA LEU A 128 3.07 3.55 4.37
C LEU A 128 1.55 3.59 4.12
N GLY A 129 0.79 4.23 5.02
CA GLY A 129 -0.64 4.37 4.87
C GLY A 129 -1.04 5.16 3.63
N LEU A 130 -0.49 6.36 3.45
CA LEU A 130 -0.82 7.21 2.31
C LEU A 130 -0.34 6.63 0.98
N SER A 131 0.86 6.01 0.93
CA SER A 131 1.32 5.32 -0.27
C SER A 131 0.39 4.17 -0.65
N GLY A 132 -0.12 3.43 0.35
CA GLY A 132 -1.13 2.39 0.15
C GLY A 132 -2.45 2.94 -0.38
N ALA A 133 -2.97 4.03 0.19
CA ALA A 133 -4.19 4.68 -0.28
C ALA A 133 -4.07 5.13 -1.75
N MET A 134 -2.94 5.76 -2.11
CA MET A 134 -2.69 6.20 -3.47
C MET A 134 -2.62 5.04 -4.47
N ILE A 135 -1.90 3.96 -4.14
CA ILE A 135 -1.74 2.84 -5.06
C ILE A 135 -3.04 2.07 -5.25
N GLN A 136 -3.84 1.89 -4.18
CA GLN A 136 -5.15 1.26 -4.25
C GLN A 136 -6.13 2.05 -5.13
N ALA A 137 -6.14 3.38 -4.99
CA ALA A 137 -6.96 4.25 -5.83
C ALA A 137 -6.51 4.23 -7.29
N LEU A 138 -5.20 4.31 -7.55
CA LEU A 138 -4.62 4.28 -8.89
C LEU A 138 -4.91 2.97 -9.62
N THR A 139 -4.75 1.85 -8.93
CA THR A 139 -4.93 0.51 -9.51
C THR A 139 -6.38 0.03 -9.48
N ARG A 140 -7.26 0.79 -8.83
CA ARG A 140 -8.66 0.38 -8.59
C ARG A 140 -8.73 -1.01 -7.94
N ASN A 141 -7.73 -1.32 -7.13
CA ASN A 141 -7.61 -2.59 -6.43
C ASN A 141 -7.42 -2.35 -4.93
N PRO A 142 -8.39 -2.67 -4.08
CA PRO A 142 -8.28 -2.47 -2.64
C PRO A 142 -7.21 -3.34 -1.97
N LEU A 143 -6.68 -4.32 -2.68
CA LEU A 143 -5.62 -5.22 -2.22
C LEU A 143 -4.25 -4.85 -2.79
N ALA A 144 -4.11 -3.70 -3.45
CA ALA A 144 -2.81 -3.24 -3.94
C ALA A 144 -1.94 -2.74 -2.78
N ASP A 145 -0.68 -3.18 -2.79
CA ASP A 145 0.35 -2.77 -1.85
C ASP A 145 1.36 -1.82 -2.54
N PRO A 146 1.89 -0.79 -1.90
CA PRO A 146 2.87 0.10 -2.52
C PRO A 146 4.14 -0.62 -3.02
N GLY A 147 4.47 -1.78 -2.44
CA GLY A 147 5.59 -2.62 -2.89
C GLY A 147 5.45 -3.16 -4.30
N ILE A 148 4.25 -3.17 -4.91
CA ILE A 148 4.05 -3.61 -6.31
C ILE A 148 4.81 -2.75 -7.34
N LEU A 149 5.24 -1.54 -6.97
CA LEU A 149 6.13 -0.72 -7.79
C LEU A 149 7.62 -1.11 -7.64
N GLY A 150 7.92 -2.20 -6.94
CA GLY A 150 9.30 -2.67 -6.73
C GLY A 150 10.10 -1.86 -5.70
N VAL A 151 9.49 -0.91 -5.00
CA VAL A 151 10.16 -0.02 -4.03
C VAL A 151 10.95 -0.81 -2.99
N ASN A 152 10.31 -1.79 -2.35
CA ASN A 152 10.92 -2.59 -1.28
C ASN A 152 12.04 -3.50 -1.83
N ALA A 153 11.84 -4.11 -3.00
CA ALA A 153 12.84 -4.97 -3.62
C ALA A 153 14.07 -4.17 -4.06
N GLY A 154 13.86 -2.98 -4.64
CA GLY A 154 14.94 -2.07 -5.01
C GLY A 154 15.72 -1.54 -3.82
N ALA A 155 15.03 -1.14 -2.77
CA ALA A 155 15.65 -0.72 -1.52
C ALA A 155 16.52 -1.83 -0.93
N GLY A 156 15.97 -3.04 -0.78
CA GLY A 156 16.68 -4.19 -0.24
C GLY A 156 17.90 -4.59 -1.08
N PHE A 157 17.75 -4.64 -2.40
CA PHE A 157 18.84 -4.93 -3.30
C PHE A 157 19.99 -3.92 -3.18
N ALA A 158 19.66 -2.62 -3.13
CA ALA A 158 20.68 -1.59 -3.01
C ALA A 158 21.41 -1.65 -1.66
N VAL A 159 20.72 -1.98 -0.56
CA VAL A 159 21.36 -2.23 0.74
C VAL A 159 22.30 -3.44 0.65
N VAL A 160 21.86 -4.55 0.05
CA VAL A 160 22.68 -5.74 -0.17
C VAL A 160 23.96 -5.40 -0.94
N VAL A 161 23.85 -4.64 -2.04
CA VAL A 161 25.00 -4.17 -2.83
C VAL A 161 25.87 -3.22 -1.99
N GLY A 162 25.28 -2.29 -1.24
CA GLY A 162 25.98 -1.37 -0.36
C GLY A 162 26.87 -2.11 0.66
N VAL A 163 26.33 -3.13 1.30
CA VAL A 163 27.08 -3.95 2.27
C VAL A 163 28.13 -4.83 1.58
N ALA A 164 27.74 -5.51 0.48
CA ALA A 164 28.60 -6.50 -0.16
C ALA A 164 29.80 -5.87 -0.90
N VAL A 165 29.58 -4.75 -1.59
CA VAL A 165 30.57 -4.13 -2.50
C VAL A 165 31.27 -2.95 -1.85
N PHE A 166 30.51 -2.09 -1.15
CA PHE A 166 31.05 -0.85 -0.55
C PHE A 166 31.37 -0.97 0.92
N GLY A 167 31.09 -2.14 1.55
CA GLY A 167 31.41 -2.38 2.96
C GLY A 167 30.62 -1.51 3.94
N VAL A 168 29.44 -1.04 3.55
CA VAL A 168 28.56 -0.20 4.39
C VAL A 168 28.16 -1.00 5.63
N VAL A 169 28.35 -0.41 6.82
CA VAL A 169 28.08 -1.08 8.11
C VAL A 169 27.08 -0.34 8.97
N SER A 170 26.90 0.97 8.76
CA SER A 170 26.00 1.77 9.60
C SER A 170 24.62 1.92 8.97
N ILE A 171 23.61 1.99 9.84
CA ILE A 171 22.23 2.15 9.41
C ILE A 171 21.99 3.50 8.73
N GLN A 172 22.73 4.54 9.10
CA GLN A 172 22.70 5.85 8.48
C GLN A 172 23.19 5.83 7.03
N GLN A 173 24.14 4.92 6.72
CA GLN A 173 24.58 4.70 5.35
C GLN A 173 23.57 3.88 4.55
N TYR A 174 22.91 2.88 5.16
CA TYR A 174 21.89 2.07 4.49
C TYR A 174 20.75 2.91 3.92
N ILE A 175 20.37 4.00 4.61
CA ILE A 175 19.23 4.83 4.21
C ILE A 175 19.38 5.40 2.80
N TRP A 176 20.58 5.85 2.45
CA TRP A 176 20.85 6.43 1.14
C TRP A 176 20.85 5.38 0.03
N PHE A 177 21.43 4.21 0.29
CA PHE A 177 21.40 3.07 -0.64
C PHE A 177 19.95 2.60 -0.83
N ALA A 178 19.21 2.39 0.25
CA ALA A 178 17.83 1.95 0.20
C ALA A 178 16.94 2.94 -0.56
N PHE A 179 17.09 4.24 -0.27
CA PHE A 179 16.31 5.28 -0.95
C PHE A 179 16.65 5.37 -2.44
N LEU A 180 17.93 5.34 -2.79
CA LEU A 180 18.38 5.31 -4.18
C LEU A 180 17.84 4.08 -4.91
N GLY A 181 17.96 2.90 -4.31
CA GLY A 181 17.42 1.65 -4.87
C GLY A 181 15.91 1.68 -5.08
N ALA A 182 15.17 2.24 -4.12
CA ALA A 182 13.73 2.46 -4.24
C ALA A 182 13.39 3.35 -5.43
N VAL A 183 14.05 4.51 -5.56
CA VAL A 183 13.83 5.47 -6.65
C VAL A 183 14.16 4.83 -8.00
N VAL A 184 15.36 4.28 -8.14
CA VAL A 184 15.82 3.69 -9.41
C VAL A 184 14.89 2.57 -9.85
N THR A 185 14.54 1.66 -8.94
CA THR A 185 13.66 0.53 -9.27
C THR A 185 12.27 0.99 -9.65
N THR A 186 11.70 1.96 -8.93
CA THR A 186 10.37 2.50 -9.29
C THR A 186 10.37 3.18 -10.65
N VAL A 187 11.42 3.94 -10.98
CA VAL A 187 11.57 4.55 -12.29
C VAL A 187 11.67 3.47 -13.39
N VAL A 188 12.49 2.44 -13.19
CA VAL A 188 12.62 1.32 -14.13
C VAL A 188 11.29 0.59 -14.31
N VAL A 189 10.57 0.29 -13.23
CA VAL A 189 9.23 -0.33 -13.28
C VAL A 189 8.25 0.55 -14.05
N TYR A 190 8.27 1.87 -13.79
CA TYR A 190 7.40 2.81 -14.48
C TYR A 190 7.71 2.89 -15.97
N VAL A 191 9.00 2.99 -16.35
CA VAL A 191 9.43 3.01 -17.76
C VAL A 191 9.01 1.73 -18.46
N ILE A 192 9.33 0.56 -17.91
CA ILE A 192 8.97 -0.75 -18.51
C ILE A 192 7.44 -0.91 -18.58
N GLY A 193 6.72 -0.58 -17.51
CA GLY A 193 5.26 -0.66 -17.49
C GLY A 193 4.56 0.33 -18.43
N SER A 194 5.25 1.39 -18.84
CA SER A 194 4.75 2.37 -19.82
C SER A 194 5.11 2.05 -21.27
N MET A 195 6.03 1.12 -21.50
CA MET A 195 6.44 0.71 -22.85
C MET A 195 5.33 -0.12 -23.53
N GLY A 196 5.04 0.20 -24.77
CA GLY A 196 4.10 -0.54 -25.63
C GLY A 196 2.88 0.25 -26.08
N ARG A 197 2.16 -0.31 -27.08
CA ARG A 197 0.95 0.31 -27.65
C ARG A 197 -0.19 0.28 -26.64
N GLY A 198 -0.75 1.43 -26.28
CA GLY A 198 -1.87 1.57 -25.33
C GLY A 198 -1.52 2.23 -23.99
N GLY A 199 -0.29 2.70 -23.81
CA GLY A 199 0.12 3.50 -22.64
C GLY A 199 0.24 2.72 -21.33
N THR A 200 0.40 3.46 -20.24
CA THR A 200 0.58 2.93 -18.88
C THR A 200 -0.75 2.42 -18.32
N THR A 201 -0.85 1.12 -18.08
CA THR A 201 -2.00 0.54 -17.37
C THR A 201 -1.58 0.04 -15.98
N PRO A 202 -2.47 0.05 -14.97
CA PRO A 202 -2.16 -0.45 -13.63
C PRO A 202 -1.64 -1.90 -13.63
N VAL A 203 -2.21 -2.75 -14.50
CA VAL A 203 -1.81 -4.17 -14.62
C VAL A 203 -0.37 -4.30 -15.11
N ARG A 204 0.02 -3.52 -16.11
CA ARG A 204 1.41 -3.54 -16.63
C ARG A 204 2.43 -3.06 -15.60
N LEU A 205 2.10 -2.00 -14.86
CA LEU A 205 2.95 -1.54 -13.76
C LEU A 205 3.15 -2.62 -12.70
N THR A 206 2.05 -3.28 -12.30
CA THR A 206 2.09 -4.37 -11.33
C THR A 206 2.94 -5.54 -11.82
N LEU A 207 2.74 -5.99 -13.05
CA LEU A 207 3.50 -7.11 -13.63
C LEU A 207 4.99 -6.78 -13.77
N ALA A 208 5.34 -5.57 -14.23
CA ALA A 208 6.71 -5.10 -14.32
C ALA A 208 7.38 -5.07 -12.93
N GLY A 209 6.66 -4.54 -11.92
CA GLY A 209 7.16 -4.47 -10.54
C GLY A 209 7.39 -5.85 -9.91
N ILE A 210 6.47 -6.79 -10.11
CA ILE A 210 6.61 -8.18 -9.65
C ILE A 210 7.81 -8.85 -10.33
N ALA A 211 7.94 -8.73 -11.65
CA ALA A 211 9.03 -9.33 -12.41
C ALA A 211 10.40 -8.80 -11.98
N ILE A 212 10.55 -7.46 -11.92
CA ILE A 212 11.79 -6.82 -11.45
C ILE A 212 12.05 -7.18 -10.00
N GLY A 213 11.04 -7.15 -9.14
CA GLY A 213 11.13 -7.51 -7.74
C GLY A 213 11.62 -8.94 -7.54
N ALA A 214 11.15 -9.90 -8.35
CA ALA A 214 11.60 -11.28 -8.32
C ALA A 214 13.08 -11.42 -8.72
N VAL A 215 13.51 -10.71 -9.76
CA VAL A 215 14.95 -10.71 -10.19
C VAL A 215 15.83 -10.12 -9.09
N LEU A 216 15.49 -8.92 -8.60
CA LEU A 216 16.27 -8.26 -7.55
C LEU A 216 16.29 -9.08 -6.25
N GLY A 217 15.15 -9.68 -5.88
CA GLY A 217 15.04 -10.56 -4.72
C GLY A 217 15.90 -11.83 -4.85
N GLY A 218 15.87 -12.47 -6.03
CA GLY A 218 16.69 -13.64 -6.31
C GLY A 218 18.20 -13.37 -6.21
N VAL A 219 18.65 -12.27 -6.85
CA VAL A 219 20.06 -11.84 -6.77
C VAL A 219 20.44 -11.46 -5.33
N SER A 220 19.57 -10.70 -4.63
CA SER A 220 19.79 -10.34 -3.22
C SER A 220 19.94 -11.57 -2.33
N SER A 221 19.08 -12.59 -2.53
CA SER A 221 19.15 -13.85 -1.78
C SER A 221 20.44 -14.60 -2.03
N GLY A 222 20.88 -14.67 -3.30
CA GLY A 222 22.16 -15.30 -3.66
C GLY A 222 23.35 -14.62 -2.98
N ILE A 223 23.44 -13.28 -3.03
CA ILE A 223 24.51 -12.52 -2.38
C ILE A 223 24.45 -12.70 -0.84
N THR A 224 23.24 -12.65 -0.27
CA THR A 224 23.05 -12.80 1.18
C THR A 224 23.49 -14.16 1.70
N LEU A 225 23.24 -15.24 0.96
CA LEU A 225 23.66 -16.60 1.33
C LEU A 225 25.18 -16.79 1.25
N LEU A 226 25.84 -16.11 0.32
CA LEU A 226 27.27 -16.22 0.11
C LEU A 226 28.12 -15.28 0.99
N ASN A 227 27.51 -14.26 1.60
CA ASN A 227 28.20 -13.23 2.37
C ASN A 227 27.62 -13.09 3.79
N PRO A 228 28.34 -13.59 4.83
CA PRO A 228 27.86 -13.50 6.22
C PRO A 228 27.58 -12.08 6.71
N ARG A 229 28.36 -11.08 6.26
CA ARG A 229 28.14 -9.68 6.65
C ARG A 229 26.79 -9.16 6.11
N VAL A 230 26.49 -9.51 4.86
CA VAL A 230 25.19 -9.16 4.25
C VAL A 230 24.06 -9.88 4.96
N PHE A 231 24.24 -11.16 5.29
CA PHE A 231 23.26 -11.94 6.03
C PHE A 231 22.92 -11.29 7.38
N ASP A 232 23.93 -10.91 8.16
CA ASP A 232 23.74 -10.27 9.47
C ASP A 232 23.05 -8.90 9.34
N ALA A 233 23.43 -8.09 8.36
CA ALA A 233 22.80 -6.80 8.10
C ALA A 233 21.32 -6.96 7.70
N MET A 234 21.03 -7.87 6.77
CA MET A 234 19.69 -8.08 6.22
C MET A 234 18.73 -8.77 7.19
N ARG A 235 19.22 -9.59 8.11
CA ARG A 235 18.41 -10.29 9.12
C ARG A 235 17.56 -9.33 9.95
N PHE A 236 18.11 -8.21 10.37
CA PHE A 236 17.41 -7.22 11.17
C PHE A 236 16.69 -6.18 10.32
N TRP A 237 17.36 -5.69 9.26
CA TRP A 237 16.76 -4.69 8.39
C TRP A 237 15.55 -5.23 7.62
N GLY A 238 15.66 -6.45 7.09
CA GLY A 238 14.58 -7.09 6.31
C GLY A 238 13.34 -7.46 7.11
N ALA A 239 13.42 -7.53 8.44
CA ALA A 239 12.27 -7.77 9.30
C ALA A 239 11.41 -6.51 9.56
N GLY A 240 11.91 -5.32 9.21
CA GLY A 240 11.24 -4.04 9.46
C GLY A 240 11.22 -3.65 10.94
N THR A 241 12.01 -2.64 11.33
CA THR A 241 12.20 -2.26 12.73
C THR A 241 12.27 -0.75 12.93
N LEU A 242 11.76 -0.29 14.08
CA LEU A 242 11.91 1.09 14.56
C LEU A 242 12.97 1.19 15.67
N SER A 243 13.60 0.09 16.08
CA SER A 243 14.59 0.06 17.15
C SER A 243 15.89 0.77 16.74
N ASN A 244 16.57 1.35 17.71
CA ASN A 244 17.88 2.02 17.54
C ASN A 244 17.87 3.12 16.45
N ARG A 245 16.81 3.93 16.42
CA ARG A 245 16.68 5.07 15.50
C ARG A 245 17.04 6.38 16.20
N THR A 246 17.77 7.25 15.48
CA THR A 246 18.27 8.51 15.97
C THR A 246 17.47 9.70 15.42
N TRP A 247 17.60 10.87 16.08
CA TRP A 247 17.03 12.12 15.57
C TRP A 247 17.59 12.52 14.21
N GLU A 248 18.85 12.18 13.92
CA GLU A 248 19.46 12.41 12.61
C GLU A 248 18.69 11.68 11.50
N MET A 249 18.34 10.42 11.74
CA MET A 249 17.53 9.63 10.79
C MET A 249 16.14 10.21 10.61
N VAL A 250 15.48 10.62 11.70
CA VAL A 250 14.19 11.31 11.65
C VAL A 250 14.31 12.57 10.78
N GLY A 251 15.33 13.41 11.02
CA GLY A 251 15.60 14.61 10.23
C GLY A 251 15.82 14.31 8.73
N THR A 252 16.55 13.24 8.44
CA THR A 252 16.85 12.83 7.05
C THR A 252 15.60 12.44 6.27
N VAL A 253 14.66 11.69 6.86
CA VAL A 253 13.48 11.19 6.12
C VAL A 253 12.30 12.14 6.14
N THR A 254 12.22 13.04 7.12
CA THR A 254 11.10 13.97 7.28
C THR A 254 10.79 14.78 6.02
N PRO A 255 11.78 15.41 5.33
CA PRO A 255 11.49 16.20 4.13
C PRO A 255 10.80 15.38 3.02
N PHE A 256 11.24 14.14 2.81
CA PHE A 256 10.67 13.25 1.80
C PHE A 256 9.26 12.82 2.16
N ILE A 257 9.00 12.51 3.44
CA ILE A 257 7.68 12.11 3.92
C ILE A 257 6.72 13.30 3.88
N VAL A 258 7.16 14.50 4.27
CA VAL A 258 6.34 15.71 4.18
C VAL A 258 5.99 16.02 2.71
N ALA A 259 6.99 16.02 1.81
CA ALA A 259 6.76 16.24 0.38
C ALA A 259 5.80 15.20 -0.22
N GLY A 260 6.01 13.93 0.08
CA GLY A 260 5.12 12.84 -0.36
C GLY A 260 3.70 12.95 0.22
N THR A 261 3.55 13.38 1.47
CA THR A 261 2.26 13.63 2.11
C THR A 261 1.51 14.78 1.40
N LEU A 262 2.21 15.87 1.09
CA LEU A 262 1.61 16.97 0.32
C LEU A 262 1.15 16.50 -1.06
N VAL A 263 1.97 15.70 -1.76
CA VAL A 263 1.57 15.09 -3.04
C VAL A 263 0.33 14.22 -2.86
N ALA A 264 0.28 13.35 -1.84
CA ALA A 264 -0.87 12.48 -1.57
C ALA A 264 -2.17 13.29 -1.39
N LEU A 265 -2.12 14.37 -0.60
CA LEU A 265 -3.29 15.24 -0.37
C LEU A 265 -3.71 15.99 -1.64
N LEU A 266 -2.77 16.44 -2.46
CA LEU A 266 -3.04 17.13 -3.72
C LEU A 266 -3.68 16.21 -4.77
N VAL A 267 -3.27 14.93 -4.82
CA VAL A 267 -3.81 13.97 -5.79
C VAL A 267 -5.12 13.31 -5.33
N ALA A 268 -5.60 13.56 -4.12
CA ALA A 268 -6.83 12.96 -3.59
C ALA A 268 -8.05 13.22 -4.49
N ARG A 269 -8.23 14.45 -4.99
CA ARG A 269 -9.33 14.80 -5.91
C ARG A 269 -9.18 14.13 -7.29
N PRO A 270 -8.04 14.24 -8.00
CA PRO A 270 -7.82 13.50 -9.24
C PRO A 270 -8.01 11.99 -9.12
N LEU A 271 -7.62 11.39 -7.98
CA LEU A 271 -7.81 9.96 -7.74
C LEU A 271 -9.28 9.54 -7.63
N ASN A 272 -10.17 10.41 -7.14
CA ASN A 272 -11.61 10.14 -7.19
C ASN A 272 -12.12 10.03 -8.64
N ALA A 273 -11.63 10.88 -9.55
CA ALA A 273 -11.98 10.77 -10.97
C ALA A 273 -11.42 9.48 -11.59
N VAL A 274 -10.17 9.12 -11.30
CA VAL A 274 -9.55 7.86 -11.77
C VAL A 274 -10.33 6.63 -11.31
N ALA A 275 -10.92 6.66 -10.12
CA ALA A 275 -11.74 5.55 -9.60
C ALA A 275 -12.98 5.27 -10.45
N LEU A 276 -13.51 6.28 -11.18
CA LEU A 276 -14.67 6.14 -12.08
C LEU A 276 -14.34 5.45 -13.43
N GLY A 277 -13.07 5.24 -13.71
CA GLY A 277 -12.60 4.69 -15.00
C GLY A 277 -11.89 5.74 -15.86
N ASP A 278 -11.00 5.28 -16.74
CA ASP A 278 -10.13 6.17 -17.52
C ASP A 278 -10.92 7.04 -18.51
N ASP A 279 -11.94 6.48 -19.17
CA ASP A 279 -12.76 7.20 -20.15
C ASP A 279 -13.60 8.29 -19.46
N LEU A 280 -14.22 7.94 -18.34
CA LEU A 280 -15.04 8.89 -17.57
C LEU A 280 -14.18 9.96 -16.92
N ALA A 281 -13.01 9.60 -16.38
CA ALA A 281 -12.08 10.56 -15.80
C ALA A 281 -11.59 11.57 -16.87
N SER A 282 -11.31 11.09 -18.07
CA SER A 282 -10.89 11.94 -19.19
C SER A 282 -11.99 12.90 -19.65
N SER A 283 -13.24 12.43 -19.76
CA SER A 283 -14.39 13.27 -20.10
C SER A 283 -14.70 14.32 -19.02
N LEU A 284 -14.37 14.04 -17.74
CA LEU A 284 -14.43 15.01 -16.65
C LEU A 284 -13.23 15.97 -16.60
N GLY A 285 -12.32 15.92 -17.60
CA GLY A 285 -11.17 16.80 -17.70
C GLY A 285 -9.96 16.40 -16.83
N ALA A 286 -9.94 15.20 -16.26
CA ALA A 286 -8.81 14.73 -15.48
C ALA A 286 -7.63 14.34 -16.40
N ASN A 287 -6.44 14.85 -16.11
CA ASN A 287 -5.22 14.45 -16.83
C ASN A 287 -4.66 13.17 -16.18
N LEU A 288 -5.01 12.02 -16.75
CA LEU A 288 -4.63 10.69 -16.23
C LEU A 288 -3.11 10.51 -16.15
N THR A 289 -2.37 10.91 -17.18
CA THR A 289 -0.90 10.77 -17.20
C THR A 289 -0.27 11.57 -16.08
N ARG A 290 -0.67 12.82 -15.91
CA ARG A 290 -0.17 13.68 -14.83
C ARG A 290 -0.51 13.11 -13.45
N THR A 291 -1.74 12.62 -13.26
CA THR A 291 -2.16 12.00 -12.00
C THR A 291 -1.33 10.75 -11.70
N ARG A 292 -1.12 9.87 -12.68
CA ARG A 292 -0.28 8.66 -12.53
C ARG A 292 1.16 8.99 -12.16
N VAL A 293 1.77 9.97 -12.82
CA VAL A 293 3.14 10.41 -12.53
C VAL A 293 3.23 10.93 -11.08
N TRP A 294 2.31 11.80 -10.66
CA TRP A 294 2.33 12.32 -9.29
C TRP A 294 2.09 11.25 -8.23
N VAL A 295 1.23 10.26 -8.51
CA VAL A 295 1.04 9.11 -7.61
C VAL A 295 2.32 8.30 -7.50
N VAL A 296 2.99 7.99 -8.61
CA VAL A 296 4.27 7.26 -8.59
C VAL A 296 5.33 8.04 -7.82
N VAL A 297 5.46 9.34 -8.04
CA VAL A 297 6.37 10.21 -7.29
C VAL A 297 6.04 10.19 -5.80
N GLY A 298 4.77 10.39 -5.44
CA GLY A 298 4.32 10.37 -4.04
C GLY A 298 4.59 9.03 -3.35
N VAL A 299 4.26 7.91 -4.01
CA VAL A 299 4.52 6.56 -3.49
C VAL A 299 6.02 6.33 -3.32
N THR A 300 6.84 6.75 -4.28
CA THR A 300 8.31 6.60 -4.21
C THR A 300 8.89 7.40 -3.05
N LEU A 301 8.47 8.65 -2.86
CA LEU A 301 8.91 9.49 -1.74
C LEU A 301 8.49 8.87 -0.40
N LEU A 302 7.24 8.49 -0.26
CA LEU A 302 6.69 7.97 0.99
C LEU A 302 7.20 6.56 1.31
N CYS A 303 6.94 5.60 0.43
CA CYS A 303 7.33 4.22 0.67
C CYS A 303 8.86 4.05 0.64
N GLY A 304 9.57 4.77 -0.25
CA GLY A 304 11.03 4.78 -0.32
C GLY A 304 11.66 5.29 0.97
N ALA A 305 11.21 6.44 1.50
CA ALA A 305 11.71 6.99 2.76
C ALA A 305 11.35 6.08 3.96
N ALA A 306 10.12 5.53 4.01
CA ALA A 306 9.71 4.62 5.07
C ALA A 306 10.55 3.33 5.07
N THR A 307 10.75 2.71 3.91
CA THR A 307 11.55 1.50 3.77
C THR A 307 13.04 1.76 4.05
N ALA A 308 13.58 2.89 3.61
CA ALA A 308 14.95 3.28 3.90
C ALA A 308 15.19 3.45 5.40
N ALA A 309 14.23 4.06 6.13
CA ALA A 309 14.35 4.32 7.56
C ALA A 309 14.06 3.10 8.44
N ALA A 310 13.04 2.32 8.12
CA ALA A 310 12.52 1.25 8.98
C ALA A 310 12.70 -0.16 8.42
N GLY A 311 13.17 -0.30 7.17
CA GLY A 311 13.09 -1.54 6.42
C GLY A 311 11.68 -1.80 5.87
N PRO A 312 11.47 -2.92 5.18
CA PRO A 312 10.17 -3.24 4.61
C PRO A 312 9.16 -3.60 5.72
N ILE A 313 8.04 -2.89 5.77
CA ILE A 313 6.93 -3.17 6.69
C ILE A 313 5.68 -3.39 5.86
N GLY A 314 5.14 -4.60 5.92
CA GLY A 314 3.93 -4.98 5.19
C GLY A 314 2.64 -4.68 5.95
N PHE A 315 1.52 -4.88 5.27
CA PHE A 315 0.13 -4.80 5.77
C PHE A 315 -0.38 -3.41 6.14
N VAL A 316 0.44 -2.48 6.62
CA VAL A 316 -0.01 -1.12 7.01
C VAL A 316 -0.66 -0.40 5.83
N GLY A 317 0.06 -0.31 4.70
CA GLY A 317 -0.44 0.32 3.47
C GLY A 317 -1.56 -0.45 2.78
N LEU A 318 -1.66 -1.75 3.03
CA LEU A 318 -2.70 -2.60 2.48
C LEU A 318 -4.01 -2.50 3.27
N MET A 319 -3.92 -2.68 4.58
CA MET A 319 -5.08 -2.84 5.46
C MET A 319 -5.72 -1.50 5.83
N VAL A 320 -4.92 -0.50 6.21
CA VAL A 320 -5.46 0.74 6.79
C VAL A 320 -6.33 1.53 5.82
N PRO A 321 -5.94 1.79 4.56
CA PRO A 321 -6.82 2.49 3.61
C PRO A 321 -8.10 1.72 3.33
N HIS A 322 -8.03 0.38 3.36
CA HIS A 322 -9.19 -0.47 3.17
C HIS A 322 -10.19 -0.32 4.34
N VAL A 323 -9.70 -0.32 5.58
CA VAL A 323 -10.52 -0.06 6.79
C VAL A 323 -11.08 1.37 6.77
N ALA A 324 -10.26 2.38 6.42
CA ALA A 324 -10.70 3.77 6.31
C ALA A 324 -11.88 3.91 5.34
N ARG A 325 -11.84 3.20 4.21
CA ARG A 325 -12.95 3.18 3.23
C ARG A 325 -14.27 2.67 3.80
N TRP A 326 -14.24 1.76 4.77
CA TRP A 326 -15.47 1.31 5.45
C TRP A 326 -16.10 2.38 6.31
N PHE A 327 -15.27 3.22 6.95
CA PHE A 327 -15.77 4.31 7.78
C PHE A 327 -16.35 5.44 6.94
N VAL A 328 -15.66 5.85 5.87
CA VAL A 328 -15.96 7.11 5.18
C VAL A 328 -16.47 6.94 3.75
N GLY A 329 -16.56 5.69 3.25
CA GLY A 329 -16.92 5.43 1.86
C GLY A 329 -15.73 5.62 0.89
N PRO A 330 -15.99 5.70 -0.43
CA PRO A 330 -14.94 5.65 -1.46
C PRO A 330 -14.21 6.99 -1.70
N ASP A 331 -14.63 8.10 -1.06
CA ASP A 331 -14.05 9.43 -1.30
C ASP A 331 -12.63 9.55 -0.74
N GLN A 332 -11.64 9.69 -1.64
CA GLN A 332 -10.23 9.83 -1.28
C GLN A 332 -9.95 11.07 -0.41
N ARG A 333 -10.77 12.10 -0.49
CA ARG A 333 -10.65 13.31 0.35
C ARG A 333 -10.88 13.01 1.84
N TRP A 334 -11.60 11.94 2.16
CA TRP A 334 -11.79 11.44 3.52
C TRP A 334 -10.90 10.24 3.82
N ILE A 335 -10.64 9.36 2.84
CA ILE A 335 -9.75 8.20 3.04
C ILE A 335 -8.34 8.66 3.43
N MET A 336 -7.78 9.68 2.76
CA MET A 336 -6.42 10.17 3.05
C MET A 336 -6.26 10.68 4.49
N PRO A 337 -7.11 11.59 5.02
CA PRO A 337 -7.01 12.04 6.41
C PRO A 337 -7.21 10.91 7.43
N TYR A 338 -8.14 9.99 7.20
CA TYR A 338 -8.32 8.84 8.08
C TYR A 338 -7.09 7.94 8.08
N THR A 339 -6.53 7.66 6.91
CA THR A 339 -5.32 6.85 6.76
C THR A 339 -4.12 7.51 7.44
N LEU A 340 -3.99 8.84 7.33
CA LEU A 340 -2.93 9.63 7.94
C LEU A 340 -2.91 9.49 9.48
N VAL A 341 -4.06 9.20 10.10
CA VAL A 341 -4.18 9.00 11.54
C VAL A 341 -4.13 7.52 11.93
N MET A 342 -4.87 6.67 11.20
CA MET A 342 -5.00 5.25 11.54
C MET A 342 -3.71 4.45 11.30
N ALA A 343 -2.94 4.78 10.25
CA ALA A 343 -1.75 4.02 9.90
C ALA A 343 -0.63 4.17 10.94
N PRO A 344 -0.25 5.38 11.39
CA PRO A 344 0.70 5.51 12.48
C PRO A 344 0.17 4.94 13.79
N THR A 345 -1.14 5.03 14.08
CA THR A 345 -1.73 4.40 15.25
C THR A 345 -1.48 2.90 15.25
N LEU A 346 -1.79 2.21 14.14
CA LEU A 346 -1.54 0.79 14.00
C LEU A 346 -0.06 0.45 14.18
N LEU A 347 0.83 1.22 13.54
CA LEU A 347 2.27 0.96 13.59
C LEU A 347 2.83 1.16 15.00
N LEU A 348 2.45 2.24 15.70
CA LEU A 348 2.88 2.52 17.06
C LEU A 348 2.36 1.49 18.07
N VAL A 349 1.09 1.11 17.97
CA VAL A 349 0.52 0.04 18.81
C VAL A 349 1.24 -1.28 18.56
N SER A 350 1.50 -1.63 17.30
CA SER A 350 2.27 -2.83 16.93
C SER A 350 3.69 -2.80 17.48
N ASP A 351 4.34 -1.64 17.46
CA ASP A 351 5.68 -1.45 18.03
C ASP A 351 5.70 -1.58 19.56
N VAL A 352 4.70 -1.01 20.25
CA VAL A 352 4.52 -1.19 21.70
C VAL A 352 4.28 -2.66 22.06
N LEU A 353 3.41 -3.34 21.31
CA LEU A 353 3.17 -4.78 21.51
C LEU A 353 4.45 -5.59 21.33
N GLY A 354 5.25 -5.32 20.27
CA GLY A 354 6.52 -5.98 20.04
C GLY A 354 7.52 -5.84 21.19
N ARG A 355 7.52 -4.69 21.87
CA ARG A 355 8.34 -4.42 23.06
C ARG A 355 7.86 -5.10 24.33
N VAL A 356 6.58 -5.44 24.42
CA VAL A 356 5.98 -6.03 25.64
C VAL A 356 5.96 -7.56 25.59
N VAL A 357 5.67 -8.14 24.42
CA VAL A 357 5.40 -9.58 24.27
C VAL A 357 6.64 -10.44 24.51
N LEU A 358 7.82 -9.98 24.13
CA LEU A 358 9.05 -10.79 24.17
C LEU A 358 10.12 -10.22 25.12
N ARG A 359 9.71 -9.66 26.26
CA ARG A 359 10.67 -9.12 27.26
C ARG A 359 11.63 -10.19 27.76
N PRO A 360 12.96 -9.90 27.93
CA PRO A 360 13.63 -8.61 27.73
C PRO A 360 13.99 -8.28 26.27
N GLY A 361 13.78 -9.19 25.31
CA GLY A 361 13.93 -8.95 23.88
C GLY A 361 12.80 -8.11 23.29
N GLU A 362 12.92 -7.81 21.99
CA GLU A 362 11.90 -7.09 21.24
C GLU A 362 11.57 -7.81 19.93
N LEU A 363 10.28 -7.93 19.60
CA LEU A 363 9.85 -8.33 18.27
C LEU A 363 9.88 -7.12 17.34
N GLN A 364 10.40 -7.32 16.13
CA GLN A 364 10.40 -6.28 15.10
C GLN A 364 8.96 -5.93 14.72
N VAL A 365 8.69 -4.63 14.56
CA VAL A 365 7.34 -4.11 14.27
C VAL A 365 6.75 -4.70 12.99
N GLY A 366 7.58 -4.97 11.96
CA GLY A 366 7.12 -5.58 10.71
C GLY A 366 6.57 -6.99 10.90
N ILE A 367 7.10 -7.77 11.86
CA ILE A 367 6.55 -9.07 12.23
C ILE A 367 5.19 -8.91 12.92
N VAL A 368 5.08 -7.97 13.88
CA VAL A 368 3.83 -7.75 14.61
C VAL A 368 2.73 -7.23 13.67
N THR A 369 3.05 -6.30 12.76
CA THR A 369 2.08 -5.81 11.77
C THR A 369 1.60 -6.92 10.83
N ALA A 370 2.45 -7.90 10.50
CA ALA A 370 2.05 -9.06 9.70
C ALA A 370 1.11 -9.98 10.48
N PHE A 371 1.39 -10.25 11.76
CA PHE A 371 0.52 -11.07 12.63
C PHE A 371 -0.85 -10.42 12.86
N VAL A 372 -0.93 -9.11 12.98
CA VAL A 372 -2.19 -8.38 13.13
C VAL A 372 -2.89 -8.20 11.77
N GLY A 373 -2.13 -7.86 10.74
CA GLY A 373 -2.68 -7.51 9.44
C GLY A 373 -3.21 -8.69 8.65
N ALA A 374 -2.52 -9.84 8.67
CA ALA A 374 -2.92 -11.01 7.89
C ALA A 374 -4.30 -11.57 8.30
N PRO A 375 -4.61 -11.80 9.60
CA PRO A 375 -5.95 -12.24 10.01
C PRO A 375 -7.05 -11.24 9.65
N VAL A 376 -6.78 -9.94 9.85
CA VAL A 376 -7.73 -8.88 9.50
C VAL A 376 -8.01 -8.88 8.00
N LEU A 377 -6.97 -8.98 7.17
CA LEU A 377 -7.12 -9.03 5.71
C LEU A 377 -7.89 -10.28 5.26
N ILE A 378 -7.58 -11.46 5.82
CA ILE A 378 -8.30 -12.71 5.53
C ILE A 378 -9.79 -12.55 5.87
N TRP A 379 -10.10 -11.99 7.03
CA TRP A 379 -11.47 -11.75 7.46
C TRP A 379 -12.18 -10.75 6.53
N LEU A 380 -11.51 -9.68 6.12
CA LEU A 380 -11.98 -8.69 5.18
C LEU A 380 -12.36 -9.30 3.83
N VAL A 381 -11.45 -10.12 3.27
CA VAL A 381 -11.66 -10.79 1.99
C VAL A 381 -12.78 -11.82 2.05
N ARG A 382 -12.91 -12.55 3.16
CA ARG A 382 -13.97 -13.54 3.35
C ARG A 382 -15.36 -12.94 3.50
N ARG A 383 -15.50 -11.76 4.08
CA ARG A 383 -16.80 -11.08 4.26
C ARG A 383 -17.33 -10.42 2.98
N ARG A 384 -16.72 -10.67 1.83
CA ARG A 384 -17.17 -10.08 0.56
C ARG A 384 -18.61 -10.44 0.20
N LYS A 385 -19.52 -9.53 0.51
CA LYS A 385 -20.37 -8.81 -0.45
C LYS A 385 -19.83 -7.38 -0.55
N VAL A 386 -18.62 -7.19 -1.00
CA VAL A 386 -18.06 -5.84 -1.17
C VAL A 386 -18.30 -5.48 -2.63
N SER A 387 -19.31 -4.63 -2.83
CA SER A 387 -19.45 -3.78 -3.99
C SER A 387 -18.08 -3.33 -4.49
N GLY A 388 -17.86 -3.49 -5.82
CA GLY A 388 -16.65 -3.02 -6.48
C GLY A 388 -16.39 -1.53 -6.21
N LEU A 389 -15.11 -1.18 -6.43
CA LEU A 389 -14.72 0.21 -6.61
C LEU A 389 -15.48 0.82 -7.76
#